data_ff6e14ca1e81fad8dcb62ccc4705e70c
#
_entry.id   ff6e14ca1e81fad8dcb62ccc4705e70c
#
_cell.length_a   1.000
_cell.length_b   1.000
_cell.length_c   1.000
_cell.angle_alpha   90.00
_cell.angle_beta   90.00
_cell.angle_gamma   90.00
#
_symmetry.space_group_name_H-M   'P 1'
#
loop_
_entity.id
_entity.type
_entity.pdbx_description
1 polymer ?
#
loop_
_entity_poly.entity_id
_entity_poly.type
_entity_poly.pdbx_seq_one_letter_code
_entity_poly.pdbx_strand_id
1 'polypeptide(L)'
;MRQKDIYFMPLGGAQSVGRSCYYLRLGQSNILLDCGLQRINGATCSPDFHSLLTSQFMESMQQLDHVYISHAHTDHVGYLPQLMQMAPQASVYMTLQTKQLAEYRLIANSSQTGAAEASRLLSNVAPVNYLQKIKQRDYTVTFFPAGHIPGAMMTLFEYAGRKILYTGDYSLQSAFGLDGCWLPDDLEVDVLLMCALHAKQPYSVREKNTLPQRISEVMSNLRYGQSVYLQAFDPGRVLELLMALNREMEQSGQVYPIYLEPEAMAAVHVMESLQLPVLQQNNYSSFYAGAAHPHVVIGTKRKEQVSWRYRIFGNAYTLHEDYGEMLSFIRRLNPRQAYLVHCAEGYYGHTVEQELMRDAQCRTQVVFPEEGDIYTI
;
A
#
# COMPACT_ATOMS: atom_id res chain seq x y z
N MET A 1 23.62 31.66 3.55
CA MET A 1 22.32 31.12 3.09
C MET A 1 21.75 30.38 4.28
N ARG A 2 20.56 30.72 4.78
CA ARG A 2 19.88 29.91 5.80
C ARG A 2 19.59 28.56 5.14
N GLN A 3 20.08 27.47 5.77
CA GLN A 3 19.69 26.12 5.38
C GLN A 3 18.16 26.11 5.45
N LYS A 4 17.51 25.78 4.32
CA LYS A 4 16.04 25.72 4.29
C LYS A 4 15.69 24.41 4.98
N ASP A 5 15.27 24.50 6.22
CA ASP A 5 14.96 23.35 7.06
C ASP A 5 13.78 22.57 6.47
N ILE A 6 13.91 21.25 6.50
CA ILE A 6 12.87 20.29 6.14
C ILE A 6 12.53 19.54 7.41
N TYR A 7 11.24 19.43 7.73
CA TYR A 7 10.79 18.76 8.95
C TYR A 7 9.91 17.57 8.60
N PHE A 8 10.13 16.48 9.29
CA PHE A 8 9.38 15.24 9.20
C PHE A 8 8.86 14.87 10.59
N MET A 9 7.57 14.44 10.68
CA MET A 9 6.93 14.04 11.93
C MET A 9 5.93 12.93 11.66
N PRO A 10 6.18 11.70 12.15
CA PRO A 10 5.18 10.64 12.06
C PRO A 10 4.01 10.91 13.00
N LEU A 11 2.79 10.81 12.48
CA LEU A 11 1.54 10.95 13.23
C LEU A 11 0.86 9.60 13.46
N GLY A 12 1.42 8.55 12.90
CA GLY A 12 0.97 7.16 12.99
C GLY A 12 1.76 6.28 12.05
N GLY A 13 1.78 4.96 12.32
CA GLY A 13 2.44 3.99 11.45
C GLY A 13 3.97 4.09 11.42
N ALA A 14 4.63 4.63 12.44
CA ALA A 14 6.08 4.68 12.52
C ALA A 14 6.67 3.30 12.82
N GLN A 15 6.56 2.87 14.09
CA GLN A 15 7.07 1.58 14.58
C GLN A 15 5.99 0.48 14.61
N SER A 16 4.87 0.69 13.93
CA SER A 16 3.76 -0.25 13.86
C SER A 16 3.13 -0.26 12.48
N VAL A 17 2.45 -1.34 12.14
CA VAL A 17 1.60 -1.44 10.94
C VAL A 17 0.23 -0.86 11.26
N GLY A 18 -0.26 0.03 10.40
CA GLY A 18 -1.57 0.66 10.53
C GLY A 18 -1.49 2.16 10.75
N ARG A 19 -2.60 2.87 10.48
CA ARG A 19 -2.78 4.33 10.59
C ARG A 19 -1.63 5.17 10.04
N SER A 20 -1.02 4.76 8.91
CA SER A 20 0.08 5.46 8.25
C SER A 20 -0.30 6.90 7.97
N CYS A 21 0.44 7.84 8.56
CA CYS A 21 0.22 9.26 8.38
C CYS A 21 1.49 10.01 8.79
N TYR A 22 2.08 10.74 7.85
CA TYR A 22 3.37 11.38 8.08
C TYR A 22 3.30 12.84 7.64
N TYR A 23 3.63 13.74 8.57
CA TYR A 23 3.73 15.15 8.25
C TYR A 23 5.11 15.47 7.69
N LEU A 24 5.12 16.23 6.60
CA LEU A 24 6.32 16.74 5.94
C LEU A 24 6.16 18.26 5.73
N ARG A 25 7.14 19.05 6.18
CA ARG A 25 7.17 20.49 5.93
C ARG A 25 8.30 20.84 4.98
N LEU A 26 7.95 21.47 3.86
CA LEU A 26 8.88 21.95 2.84
C LEU A 26 8.70 23.47 2.71
N GLY A 27 9.58 24.25 3.33
CA GLY A 27 9.46 25.69 3.39
C GLY A 27 8.24 26.12 4.19
N GLN A 28 7.25 26.72 3.51
CA GLN A 28 5.98 27.13 4.12
C GLN A 28 4.84 26.15 3.85
N SER A 29 5.12 25.08 3.06
CA SER A 29 4.10 24.11 2.69
C SER A 29 3.97 23.00 3.73
N ASN A 30 2.74 22.79 4.21
CA ASN A 30 2.33 21.75 5.15
C ASN A 30 1.75 20.58 4.36
N ILE A 31 2.35 19.40 4.47
CA ILE A 31 2.05 18.24 3.65
C ILE A 31 1.75 17.03 4.54
N LEU A 32 0.77 16.23 4.18
CA LEU A 32 0.58 14.88 4.73
C LEU A 32 0.87 13.82 3.66
N LEU A 33 1.56 12.77 4.08
CA LEU A 33 1.82 11.54 3.34
C LEU A 33 0.98 10.46 3.98
N ASP A 34 -0.04 10.00 3.25
CA ASP A 34 -1.10 9.10 3.70
C ASP A 34 -1.97 9.65 4.87
N CYS A 35 -3.09 9.00 5.10
CA CYS A 35 -4.01 9.30 6.20
C CYS A 35 -4.84 8.04 6.53
N GLY A 36 -4.19 7.10 7.19
CA GLY A 36 -4.73 5.76 7.43
C GLY A 36 -5.52 5.63 8.73
N LEU A 37 -6.13 4.45 8.86
CA LEU A 37 -6.80 3.98 10.07
C LEU A 37 -6.20 2.64 10.53
N GLN A 38 -6.19 2.42 11.83
CA GLN A 38 -5.87 1.14 12.44
C GLN A 38 -7.04 0.66 13.29
N ARG A 39 -7.26 -0.65 13.35
CA ARG A 39 -8.22 -1.26 14.29
C ARG A 39 -7.46 -2.12 15.30
N ILE A 40 -7.57 -1.76 16.59
CA ILE A 40 -6.95 -2.50 17.69
C ILE A 40 -8.07 -2.94 18.62
N ASN A 41 -8.23 -4.24 18.83
CA ASN A 41 -9.26 -4.83 19.71
C ASN A 41 -10.69 -4.29 19.44
N GLY A 42 -11.02 -4.03 18.17
CA GLY A 42 -12.32 -3.50 17.76
C GLY A 42 -12.46 -1.97 17.85
N ALA A 43 -11.53 -1.27 18.48
CA ALA A 43 -11.47 0.17 18.50
C ALA A 43 -10.76 0.72 17.24
N THR A 44 -11.25 1.82 16.71
CA THR A 44 -10.63 2.53 15.58
C THR A 44 -9.65 3.57 16.10
N CYS A 45 -8.40 3.49 15.65
CA CYS A 45 -7.33 4.42 16.00
C CYS A 45 -7.02 5.30 14.78
N SER A 46 -7.09 6.61 14.95
CA SER A 46 -6.72 7.64 13.96
C SER A 46 -5.27 8.09 14.13
N PRO A 47 -4.71 8.82 13.15
CA PRO A 47 -3.44 9.53 13.33
C PRO A 47 -3.48 10.55 14.47
N ASP A 48 -2.33 10.82 15.07
CA ASP A 48 -2.17 11.79 16.17
C ASP A 48 -2.04 13.23 15.65
N PHE A 49 -3.17 13.82 15.24
CA PHE A 49 -3.20 15.22 14.85
C PHE A 49 -3.03 16.18 16.04
N HIS A 50 -3.23 15.71 17.29
CA HIS A 50 -3.02 16.55 18.46
C HIS A 50 -1.55 16.97 18.58
N SER A 51 -0.62 16.03 18.44
CA SER A 51 0.81 16.34 18.47
C SER A 51 1.21 17.33 17.37
N LEU A 52 0.64 17.21 16.15
CA LEU A 52 0.88 18.17 15.08
C LEU A 52 0.36 19.57 15.42
N LEU A 53 -0.86 19.69 15.94
CA LEU A 53 -1.50 20.96 16.24
C LEU A 53 -0.96 21.65 17.51
N THR A 54 -0.27 20.90 18.38
CA THR A 54 0.46 21.44 19.52
C THR A 54 1.93 21.74 19.20
N SER A 55 2.39 21.37 18.00
CA SER A 55 3.72 21.71 17.51
C SER A 55 3.82 23.16 17.07
N GLN A 56 5.05 23.59 16.75
CA GLN A 56 5.31 24.94 16.20
C GLN A 56 4.90 25.11 14.72
N PHE A 57 4.36 24.06 14.05
CA PHE A 57 4.18 24.06 12.60
C PHE A 57 2.79 24.48 12.16
N MET A 58 1.76 24.05 12.88
CA MET A 58 0.36 24.28 12.52
C MET A 58 -0.47 24.51 13.77
N GLU A 59 -1.32 25.52 13.75
CA GLU A 59 -2.31 25.82 14.81
C GLU A 59 -3.70 25.24 14.47
N SER A 60 -3.92 24.93 13.20
CA SER A 60 -5.20 24.39 12.69
C SER A 60 -4.99 23.53 11.44
N MET A 61 -5.82 22.50 11.27
CA MET A 61 -5.85 21.69 10.04
C MET A 61 -6.20 22.52 8.79
N GLN A 62 -6.75 23.71 8.93
CA GLN A 62 -6.95 24.65 7.83
C GLN A 62 -5.64 25.21 7.24
N GLN A 63 -4.50 24.97 7.87
CA GLN A 63 -3.18 25.33 7.35
C GLN A 63 -2.52 24.19 6.54
N LEU A 64 -3.19 23.05 6.41
CA LEU A 64 -2.73 21.94 5.57
C LEU A 64 -2.88 22.31 4.09
N ASP A 65 -1.80 22.23 3.33
CA ASP A 65 -1.81 22.57 1.91
C ASP A 65 -2.10 21.35 1.02
N HIS A 66 -1.41 20.22 1.27
CA HIS A 66 -1.43 19.06 0.37
C HIS A 66 -1.47 17.73 1.11
N VAL A 67 -2.14 16.75 0.52
CA VAL A 67 -2.18 15.36 0.97
C VAL A 67 -1.82 14.45 -0.21
N TYR A 68 -0.85 13.56 -0.03
CA TYR A 68 -0.45 12.59 -1.03
C TYR A 68 -0.76 11.18 -0.52
N ILE A 69 -1.68 10.50 -1.18
CA ILE A 69 -2.09 9.13 -0.82
C ILE A 69 -1.35 8.15 -1.70
N SER A 70 -0.52 7.32 -1.08
CA SER A 70 0.30 6.35 -1.78
C SER A 70 -0.51 5.25 -2.45
N HIS A 71 -1.51 4.69 -1.74
CA HIS A 71 -2.36 3.61 -2.25
C HIS A 71 -3.65 3.44 -1.43
N ALA A 72 -4.51 2.49 -1.84
CA ALA A 72 -5.87 2.37 -1.33
C ALA A 72 -6.07 1.45 -0.13
N HIS A 73 -5.02 0.99 0.58
CA HIS A 73 -5.20 0.22 1.81
C HIS A 73 -5.77 1.07 2.94
N THR A 74 -6.60 0.48 3.79
CA THR A 74 -7.31 1.20 4.87
C THR A 74 -6.34 1.88 5.83
N ASP A 75 -5.19 1.30 6.08
CA ASP A 75 -4.14 1.85 6.92
C ASP A 75 -3.32 2.97 6.26
N HIS A 76 -3.64 3.34 5.01
CA HIS A 76 -3.08 4.47 4.27
C HIS A 76 -4.14 5.52 3.85
N VAL A 77 -5.41 5.12 3.67
CA VAL A 77 -6.46 6.03 3.18
C VAL A 77 -7.68 6.11 4.09
N GLY A 78 -7.76 5.25 5.11
CA GLY A 78 -8.99 5.02 5.87
C GLY A 78 -9.53 6.23 6.65
N TYR A 79 -8.70 7.19 7.03
CA TYR A 79 -9.12 8.43 7.72
C TYR A 79 -9.27 9.63 6.77
N LEU A 80 -9.01 9.46 5.49
CA LEU A 80 -9.05 10.54 4.50
C LEU A 80 -10.39 11.30 4.46
N PRO A 81 -11.59 10.66 4.52
CA PRO A 81 -12.84 11.41 4.51
C PRO A 81 -12.96 12.39 5.69
N GLN A 82 -12.56 11.98 6.89
CA GLN A 82 -12.56 12.83 8.08
C GLN A 82 -11.53 13.96 7.96
N LEU A 83 -10.35 13.66 7.44
CA LEU A 83 -9.33 14.67 7.16
C LEU A 83 -9.84 15.73 6.18
N MET A 84 -10.50 15.32 5.09
CA MET A 84 -11.05 16.26 4.09
C MET A 84 -12.17 17.17 4.66
N GLN A 85 -12.87 16.73 5.71
CA GLN A 85 -13.81 17.58 6.44
C GLN A 85 -13.09 18.58 7.35
N MET A 86 -11.98 18.17 7.97
CA MET A 86 -11.16 19.03 8.86
C MET A 86 -10.32 20.05 8.08
N ALA A 87 -9.89 19.68 6.87
CA ALA A 87 -9.02 20.46 5.99
C ALA A 87 -9.60 20.56 4.57
N PRO A 88 -10.79 21.17 4.37
CA PRO A 88 -11.50 21.17 3.08
C PRO A 88 -10.76 21.94 1.97
N GLN A 89 -9.80 22.79 2.33
CA GLN A 89 -8.95 23.54 1.39
C GLN A 89 -7.72 22.76 0.91
N ALA A 90 -7.36 21.66 1.60
CA ALA A 90 -6.18 20.86 1.24
C ALA A 90 -6.39 20.14 -0.09
N SER A 91 -5.41 20.23 -0.99
CA SER A 91 -5.44 19.49 -2.25
C SER A 91 -4.98 18.05 -2.03
N VAL A 92 -5.79 17.08 -2.47
CA VAL A 92 -5.51 15.64 -2.32
C VAL A 92 -5.05 15.06 -3.66
N TYR A 93 -3.94 14.36 -3.65
CA TYR A 93 -3.30 13.73 -4.80
C TYR A 93 -3.23 12.22 -4.62
N MET A 94 -3.69 11.47 -5.61
CA MET A 94 -3.57 10.02 -5.73
C MET A 94 -3.76 9.61 -7.19
N THR A 95 -3.40 8.40 -7.56
CA THR A 95 -3.69 7.91 -8.92
C THR A 95 -5.19 7.64 -9.11
N LEU A 96 -5.65 7.54 -10.36
CA LEU A 96 -7.04 7.19 -10.65
C LEU A 96 -7.41 5.82 -10.06
N GLN A 97 -6.51 4.84 -10.16
CA GLN A 97 -6.71 3.51 -9.61
C GLN A 97 -6.85 3.55 -8.09
N THR A 98 -5.95 4.27 -7.42
CA THR A 98 -6.03 4.46 -5.96
C THR A 98 -7.35 5.13 -5.57
N LYS A 99 -7.78 6.16 -6.29
CA LYS A 99 -9.04 6.86 -6.04
C LYS A 99 -10.25 5.91 -6.09
N GLN A 100 -10.36 5.12 -7.14
CA GLN A 100 -11.49 4.21 -7.33
C GLN A 100 -11.49 3.06 -6.31
N LEU A 101 -10.33 2.48 -6.02
CA LEU A 101 -10.19 1.46 -4.98
C LEU A 101 -10.46 2.03 -3.57
N ALA A 102 -10.00 3.24 -3.28
CA ALA A 102 -10.28 3.94 -2.03
C ALA A 102 -11.78 4.22 -1.86
N GLU A 103 -12.44 4.72 -2.91
CA GLU A 103 -13.89 4.96 -2.90
C GLU A 103 -14.65 3.66 -2.58
N TYR A 104 -14.33 2.57 -3.27
CA TYR A 104 -14.93 1.27 -2.98
C TYR A 104 -14.72 0.83 -1.53
N ARG A 105 -13.49 0.90 -1.00
CA ARG A 105 -13.18 0.49 0.37
C ARG A 105 -13.85 1.36 1.43
N LEU A 106 -13.87 2.66 1.23
CA LEU A 106 -14.48 3.61 2.17
C LEU A 106 -15.99 3.45 2.19
N ILE A 107 -16.63 3.18 1.04
CA ILE A 107 -18.06 2.86 0.94
C ILE A 107 -18.36 1.54 1.67
N ALA A 108 -17.62 0.49 1.39
CA ALA A 108 -17.84 -0.83 1.98
C ALA A 108 -17.70 -0.87 3.52
N ASN A 109 -16.86 0.02 4.07
CA ASN A 109 -16.59 0.11 5.51
C ASN A 109 -17.44 1.16 6.26
N SER A 110 -18.36 1.84 5.56
CA SER A 110 -19.13 2.96 6.11
C SER A 110 -20.63 2.60 6.27
N SER A 111 -21.33 3.36 7.13
CA SER A 111 -22.79 3.42 7.09
C SER A 111 -23.26 4.02 5.76
N GLN A 112 -24.55 3.87 5.42
CA GLN A 112 -25.08 4.38 4.16
C GLN A 112 -24.87 5.89 3.97
N THR A 113 -24.98 6.68 5.04
CA THR A 113 -24.68 8.13 5.03
C THR A 113 -23.19 8.41 4.89
N GLY A 114 -22.34 7.65 5.56
CA GLY A 114 -20.88 7.77 5.44
C GLY A 114 -20.36 7.39 4.07
N ALA A 115 -20.97 6.41 3.42
CA ALA A 115 -20.66 6.00 2.05
C ALA A 115 -20.92 7.15 1.04
N ALA A 116 -22.11 7.78 1.11
CA ALA A 116 -22.45 8.91 0.25
C ALA A 116 -21.50 10.10 0.45
N GLU A 117 -21.12 10.37 1.69
CA GLU A 117 -20.17 11.46 2.01
C GLU A 117 -18.76 11.14 1.50
N ALA A 118 -18.27 9.93 1.67
CA ALA A 118 -16.97 9.51 1.15
C ALA A 118 -16.90 9.66 -0.38
N SER A 119 -17.94 9.20 -1.10
CA SER A 119 -18.05 9.36 -2.56
C SER A 119 -18.06 10.84 -2.97
N ARG A 120 -18.84 11.67 -2.27
CA ARG A 120 -18.90 13.12 -2.52
C ARG A 120 -17.53 13.80 -2.31
N LEU A 121 -16.82 13.47 -1.25
CA LEU A 121 -15.49 14.04 -0.97
C LEU A 121 -14.49 13.61 -2.03
N LEU A 122 -14.42 12.31 -2.32
CA LEU A 122 -13.47 11.77 -3.32
C LEU A 122 -13.78 12.25 -4.75
N SER A 123 -15.02 12.61 -5.08
CA SER A 123 -15.33 13.16 -6.41
C SER A 123 -14.54 14.43 -6.73
N ASN A 124 -14.18 15.21 -5.72
CA ASN A 124 -13.40 16.44 -5.86
C ASN A 124 -11.88 16.21 -5.98
N VAL A 125 -11.39 14.98 -5.79
CA VAL A 125 -9.98 14.64 -5.94
C VAL A 125 -9.63 14.49 -7.42
N ALA A 126 -8.72 15.33 -7.92
CA ALA A 126 -8.17 15.21 -9.26
C ALA A 126 -7.04 14.16 -9.27
N PRO A 127 -7.18 13.06 -10.03
CA PRO A 127 -6.14 12.04 -10.05
C PRO A 127 -4.87 12.51 -10.77
N VAL A 128 -3.72 11.95 -10.34
CA VAL A 128 -2.41 12.16 -10.97
C VAL A 128 -1.98 10.92 -11.75
N ASN A 129 -1.04 11.12 -12.69
CA ASN A 129 -0.43 10.05 -13.47
C ASN A 129 1.00 9.78 -12.98
N TYR A 130 1.48 8.55 -13.19
CA TYR A 130 2.90 8.26 -13.05
C TYR A 130 3.74 9.14 -13.97
N LEU A 131 4.91 9.53 -13.53
CA LEU A 131 5.85 10.43 -14.17
C LEU A 131 5.33 11.87 -14.35
N GLN A 132 4.12 12.17 -13.91
CA GLN A 132 3.62 13.54 -13.89
C GLN A 132 4.44 14.37 -12.89
N LYS A 133 4.90 15.53 -13.34
CA LYS A 133 5.63 16.51 -12.54
C LYS A 133 4.74 17.71 -12.26
N ILE A 134 4.53 18.02 -10.99
CA ILE A 134 3.70 19.15 -10.54
C ILE A 134 4.58 20.13 -9.78
N LYS A 135 4.55 21.40 -10.19
CA LYS A 135 5.19 22.47 -9.45
C LYS A 135 4.21 23.06 -8.44
N GLN A 136 4.54 22.95 -7.18
CA GLN A 136 3.85 23.59 -6.06
C GLN A 136 4.53 24.94 -5.72
N ARG A 137 3.98 25.67 -4.75
CA ARG A 137 4.54 26.97 -4.33
C ARG A 137 6.01 26.88 -3.93
N ASP A 138 6.38 25.90 -3.10
CA ASP A 138 7.71 25.81 -2.52
C ASP A 138 8.56 24.69 -3.13
N TYR A 139 7.94 23.65 -3.70
CA TYR A 139 8.60 22.42 -4.14
C TYR A 139 8.03 21.90 -5.47
N THR A 140 8.69 20.92 -6.02
CA THR A 140 8.18 20.15 -7.16
C THR A 140 7.96 18.71 -6.70
N VAL A 141 6.93 18.04 -7.23
CA VAL A 141 6.62 16.65 -6.92
C VAL A 141 6.49 15.83 -8.20
N THR A 142 7.00 14.59 -8.17
CA THR A 142 6.90 13.60 -9.26
C THR A 142 6.46 12.26 -8.69
N PHE A 143 5.63 11.52 -9.42
CA PHE A 143 5.05 10.26 -8.97
C PHE A 143 5.62 9.09 -9.75
N PHE A 144 5.94 7.98 -9.08
CA PHE A 144 6.46 6.76 -9.68
C PHE A 144 5.63 5.55 -9.26
N PRO A 145 5.56 4.47 -10.08
CA PRO A 145 4.85 3.26 -9.69
C PRO A 145 5.56 2.56 -8.52
N ALA A 146 4.80 2.17 -7.51
CA ALA A 146 5.31 1.48 -6.33
C ALA A 146 5.22 -0.06 -6.43
N GLY A 147 4.43 -0.62 -7.35
CA GLY A 147 4.36 -2.06 -7.62
C GLY A 147 3.64 -2.89 -6.56
N HIS A 148 3.06 -2.26 -5.53
CA HIS A 148 2.42 -2.94 -4.40
C HIS A 148 1.00 -3.44 -4.73
N ILE A 149 0.11 -2.52 -5.06
CA ILE A 149 -1.24 -2.78 -5.58
C ILE A 149 -1.52 -1.84 -6.75
N PRO A 150 -2.57 -2.09 -7.56
CA PRO A 150 -2.91 -1.19 -8.66
C PRO A 150 -3.07 0.25 -8.20
N GLY A 151 -2.39 1.16 -8.86
CA GLY A 151 -2.39 2.58 -8.53
C GLY A 151 -1.40 2.99 -7.45
N ALA A 152 -0.74 2.07 -6.76
CA ALA A 152 0.24 2.43 -5.73
C ALA A 152 1.37 3.29 -6.30
N MET A 153 1.67 4.41 -5.64
CA MET A 153 2.66 5.38 -6.10
C MET A 153 3.68 5.72 -5.02
N MET A 154 4.94 5.87 -5.45
CA MET A 154 5.99 6.57 -4.73
C MET A 154 5.92 8.06 -5.08
N THR A 155 6.27 8.93 -4.14
CA THR A 155 6.22 10.38 -4.31
C THR A 155 7.59 10.99 -4.06
N LEU A 156 8.17 11.61 -5.08
CA LEU A 156 9.45 12.30 -5.03
C LEU A 156 9.23 13.80 -4.90
N PHE A 157 9.74 14.40 -3.84
CA PHE A 157 9.75 15.84 -3.58
C PHE A 157 11.12 16.42 -3.89
N GLU A 158 11.14 17.51 -4.65
CA GLU A 158 12.34 18.29 -4.92
C GLU A 158 12.19 19.67 -4.26
N TYR A 159 12.99 19.96 -3.24
CA TYR A 159 12.96 21.21 -2.48
C TYR A 159 14.36 21.67 -2.12
N ALA A 160 14.67 22.94 -2.43
CA ALA A 160 15.95 23.59 -2.09
C ALA A 160 17.21 22.83 -2.54
N GLY A 161 17.11 22.10 -3.66
CA GLY A 161 18.19 21.28 -4.19
C GLY A 161 18.33 19.90 -3.55
N ARG A 162 17.37 19.49 -2.69
CA ARG A 162 17.31 18.18 -2.07
C ARG A 162 16.15 17.38 -2.63
N LYS A 163 16.33 16.06 -2.69
CA LYS A 163 15.33 15.09 -3.14
C LYS A 163 14.91 14.17 -1.99
N ILE A 164 13.62 14.18 -1.68
CA ILE A 164 13.00 13.36 -0.64
C ILE A 164 12.05 12.37 -1.33
N LEU A 165 12.26 11.07 -1.18
CA LEU A 165 11.40 10.03 -1.71
C LEU A 165 10.57 9.41 -0.60
N TYR A 166 9.24 9.44 -0.75
CA TYR A 166 8.31 8.64 0.03
C TYR A 166 7.86 7.44 -0.79
N THR A 167 8.05 6.22 -0.28
CA THR A 167 7.72 5.01 -1.04
C THR A 167 6.25 4.61 -0.94
N GLY A 168 5.56 4.95 0.16
CA GLY A 168 4.40 4.17 0.57
C GLY A 168 4.78 2.69 0.69
N ASP A 169 3.82 1.80 0.62
CA ASP A 169 4.09 0.38 0.47
C ASP A 169 4.52 0.09 -0.97
N TYR A 170 5.54 -0.75 -1.13
CA TYR A 170 6.13 -1.01 -2.44
C TYR A 170 6.52 -2.49 -2.61
N SER A 171 6.73 -2.91 -3.84
CA SER A 171 7.27 -4.22 -4.20
C SER A 171 8.28 -4.09 -5.32
N LEU A 172 9.46 -4.69 -5.16
CA LEU A 172 10.47 -4.73 -6.22
C LEU A 172 10.15 -5.75 -7.31
N GLN A 173 9.35 -6.74 -6.98
CA GLN A 173 9.04 -7.82 -7.92
C GLN A 173 7.73 -7.56 -8.63
N SER A 174 7.73 -7.90 -9.93
CA SER A 174 6.49 -7.98 -10.69
C SER A 174 5.60 -9.08 -10.11
N ALA A 175 4.37 -8.72 -9.78
CA ALA A 175 3.31 -9.66 -9.45
C ALA A 175 2.37 -9.78 -10.66
N PHE A 176 1.52 -10.81 -10.67
CA PHE A 176 0.61 -11.06 -11.79
C PHE A 176 -0.16 -9.78 -12.20
N GLY A 177 0.19 -9.23 -13.38
CA GLY A 177 -0.44 -8.05 -13.96
C GLY A 177 -0.02 -6.70 -13.40
N LEU A 178 0.91 -6.67 -12.45
CA LEU A 178 1.56 -5.46 -11.97
C LEU A 178 3.07 -5.60 -12.17
N ASP A 179 3.66 -4.61 -12.77
CA ASP A 179 5.12 -4.48 -12.75
C ASP A 179 5.55 -4.09 -11.33
N GLY A 180 6.74 -4.53 -10.93
CA GLY A 180 7.37 -4.06 -9.69
C GLY A 180 7.57 -2.54 -9.71
N CYS A 181 7.99 -1.98 -8.58
CA CYS A 181 8.26 -0.55 -8.53
C CYS A 181 9.34 -0.15 -9.53
N TRP A 182 9.19 1.05 -10.08
CA TRP A 182 10.15 1.59 -11.03
C TRP A 182 10.58 3.00 -10.64
N LEU A 183 11.87 3.22 -10.69
CA LEU A 183 12.53 4.53 -10.54
C LEU A 183 13.64 4.64 -11.58
N PRO A 184 13.96 5.84 -12.08
CA PRO A 184 15.12 6.06 -12.98
C PRO A 184 16.41 5.50 -12.35
N ASP A 185 17.27 4.91 -13.17
CA ASP A 185 18.51 4.29 -12.71
C ASP A 185 19.52 5.31 -12.14
N ASP A 186 19.47 6.54 -12.65
CA ASP A 186 20.28 7.68 -12.25
C ASP A 186 19.63 8.54 -11.16
N LEU A 187 18.53 8.08 -10.57
CA LEU A 187 17.87 8.85 -9.51
C LEU A 187 18.71 8.88 -8.24
N GLU A 188 19.19 10.05 -7.89
CA GLU A 188 19.78 10.34 -6.59
C GLU A 188 18.71 10.82 -5.62
N VAL A 189 18.74 10.31 -4.38
CA VAL A 189 17.81 10.66 -3.30
C VAL A 189 18.62 11.07 -2.08
N ASP A 190 18.32 12.23 -1.47
CA ASP A 190 18.98 12.67 -0.24
C ASP A 190 18.37 12.04 1.00
N VAL A 191 17.02 11.95 1.02
CA VAL A 191 16.24 11.41 2.14
C VAL A 191 15.22 10.41 1.62
N LEU A 192 15.19 9.24 2.24
CA LEU A 192 14.25 8.17 1.95
C LEU A 192 13.30 7.99 3.15
N LEU A 193 12.01 8.22 2.93
CA LEU A 193 10.92 7.90 3.86
C LEU A 193 10.28 6.61 3.32
N MET A 194 10.53 5.46 3.94
CA MET A 194 10.17 4.19 3.30
C MET A 194 9.38 3.26 4.22
N CYS A 195 8.39 2.58 3.65
CA CYS A 195 7.82 1.39 4.24
C CYS A 195 8.92 0.35 4.44
N ALA A 196 8.99 -0.20 5.64
CA ALA A 196 9.99 -1.18 6.03
C ALA A 196 9.34 -2.29 6.86
N LEU A 197 8.28 -2.91 6.31
CA LEU A 197 7.46 -3.89 6.99
C LEU A 197 8.29 -4.98 7.67
N HIS A 198 9.31 -5.46 6.99
CA HIS A 198 10.17 -6.54 7.46
C HIS A 198 11.50 -6.09 8.08
N ALA A 199 11.69 -4.79 8.35
CA ALA A 199 12.96 -4.26 8.89
C ALA A 199 13.41 -4.92 10.21
N LYS A 200 12.46 -5.38 11.02
CA LYS A 200 12.69 -6.07 12.30
C LYS A 200 12.62 -7.60 12.19
N GLN A 201 12.56 -8.14 10.98
CA GLN A 201 12.40 -9.57 10.70
C GLN A 201 13.44 -10.06 9.69
N PRO A 202 14.76 -9.99 10.01
CA PRO A 202 15.85 -10.27 9.07
C PRO A 202 15.84 -11.70 8.52
N TYR A 203 15.13 -12.61 9.16
CA TYR A 203 15.00 -14.01 8.75
C TYR A 203 13.63 -14.35 8.16
N SER A 204 12.74 -13.37 8.01
CA SER A 204 11.52 -13.58 7.24
C SER A 204 11.90 -13.73 5.77
N VAL A 205 12.41 -14.92 5.47
CA VAL A 205 12.44 -15.40 4.10
C VAL A 205 11.00 -15.33 3.62
N ARG A 206 10.73 -14.74 2.45
CA ARG A 206 9.49 -15.04 1.73
C ARG A 206 9.27 -16.53 1.90
N GLU A 207 8.25 -16.92 2.67
CA GLU A 207 7.96 -18.34 2.84
C GLU A 207 7.95 -18.94 1.44
N LYS A 208 8.68 -20.03 1.26
CA LYS A 208 8.87 -20.71 -0.03
C LYS A 208 7.57 -21.15 -0.71
N ASN A 209 6.42 -20.90 -0.10
CA ASN A 209 5.10 -20.99 -0.70
C ASN A 209 4.90 -19.82 -1.69
N THR A 210 5.61 -19.91 -2.81
CA THR A 210 5.38 -18.99 -3.93
C THR A 210 3.95 -19.17 -4.43
N LEU A 211 3.36 -18.10 -4.97
CA LEU A 211 2.02 -18.20 -5.57
C LEU A 211 1.90 -19.35 -6.58
N PRO A 212 2.88 -19.66 -7.46
CA PRO A 212 2.82 -20.84 -8.32
C PRO A 212 2.65 -22.17 -7.57
N GLN A 213 3.36 -22.36 -6.46
CA GLN A 213 3.19 -23.58 -5.65
C GLN A 213 1.80 -23.67 -5.04
N ARG A 214 1.29 -22.53 -4.54
CA ARG A 214 -0.07 -22.43 -4.01
C ARG A 214 -1.12 -22.76 -5.06
N ILE A 215 -0.99 -22.22 -6.26
CA ILE A 215 -1.91 -22.53 -7.38
C ILE A 215 -1.83 -23.98 -7.78
N SER A 216 -0.64 -24.58 -7.81
CA SER A 216 -0.47 -26.02 -8.05
C SER A 216 -1.19 -26.89 -7.01
N GLU A 217 -1.12 -26.51 -5.71
CA GLU A 217 -1.88 -27.17 -4.64
C GLU A 217 -3.40 -27.01 -4.82
N VAL A 218 -3.87 -25.84 -5.22
CA VAL A 218 -5.28 -25.57 -5.52
C VAL A 218 -5.75 -26.47 -6.66
N MET A 219 -5.02 -26.52 -7.76
CA MET A 219 -5.35 -27.36 -8.92
C MET A 219 -5.34 -28.85 -8.56
N SER A 220 -4.43 -29.28 -7.69
CA SER A 220 -4.41 -30.64 -7.17
C SER A 220 -5.69 -30.98 -6.40
N ASN A 221 -6.13 -30.11 -5.48
CA ASN A 221 -7.40 -30.32 -4.74
C ASN A 221 -8.60 -30.41 -5.69
N LEU A 222 -8.68 -29.53 -6.68
CA LEU A 222 -9.77 -29.54 -7.68
C LEU A 222 -9.79 -30.84 -8.49
N ARG A 223 -8.64 -31.36 -8.89
CA ARG A 223 -8.51 -32.67 -9.57
C ARG A 223 -9.07 -33.82 -8.75
N TYR A 224 -8.94 -33.75 -7.42
CA TYR A 224 -9.51 -34.76 -6.50
C TYR A 224 -10.98 -34.48 -6.13
N GLY A 225 -11.64 -33.56 -6.82
CA GLY A 225 -13.05 -33.26 -6.58
C GLY A 225 -13.32 -32.33 -5.39
N GLN A 226 -12.28 -31.76 -4.79
CA GLN A 226 -12.38 -30.88 -3.64
C GLN A 226 -12.51 -29.41 -4.08
N SER A 227 -13.60 -28.73 -3.73
CA SER A 227 -13.72 -27.28 -3.91
C SER A 227 -12.82 -26.51 -2.94
N VAL A 228 -12.34 -25.37 -3.42
CA VAL A 228 -11.33 -24.57 -2.73
C VAL A 228 -11.85 -23.16 -2.44
N TYR A 229 -11.56 -22.65 -1.25
CA TYR A 229 -11.79 -21.25 -0.87
C TYR A 229 -10.45 -20.53 -0.69
N LEU A 230 -10.23 -19.48 -1.45
CA LEU A 230 -9.05 -18.63 -1.40
C LEU A 230 -9.38 -17.34 -0.66
N GLN A 231 -8.73 -17.10 0.45
CA GLN A 231 -8.89 -15.85 1.19
C GLN A 231 -8.13 -14.72 0.50
N ALA A 232 -8.82 -13.63 0.21
CA ALA A 232 -8.25 -12.44 -0.39
C ALA A 232 -8.89 -11.21 0.25
N PHE A 233 -8.21 -10.61 1.21
CA PHE A 233 -8.68 -9.41 1.92
C PHE A 233 -8.34 -8.11 1.18
N ASP A 234 -7.65 -8.21 0.07
CA ASP A 234 -7.08 -7.12 -0.68
C ASP A 234 -7.45 -7.20 -2.17
N PRO A 235 -7.86 -6.09 -2.84
CA PRO A 235 -8.18 -6.09 -4.25
C PRO A 235 -7.04 -6.56 -5.16
N GLY A 236 -5.79 -6.16 -4.87
CA GLY A 236 -4.62 -6.62 -5.60
C GLY A 236 -4.45 -8.14 -5.50
N ARG A 237 -4.73 -8.69 -4.32
CA ARG A 237 -4.69 -10.13 -4.06
C ARG A 237 -5.78 -10.90 -4.81
N VAL A 238 -6.99 -10.37 -4.87
CA VAL A 238 -8.08 -10.97 -5.67
C VAL A 238 -7.65 -11.08 -7.12
N LEU A 239 -7.11 -10.01 -7.66
CA LEU A 239 -6.65 -9.95 -9.04
C LEU A 239 -5.52 -10.94 -9.32
N GLU A 240 -4.52 -10.95 -8.44
CA GLU A 240 -3.36 -11.83 -8.57
C GLU A 240 -3.75 -13.32 -8.55
N LEU A 241 -4.63 -13.72 -7.61
CA LEU A 241 -5.15 -15.09 -7.54
C LEU A 241 -5.96 -15.45 -8.79
N LEU A 242 -6.83 -14.55 -9.25
CA LEU A 242 -7.66 -14.76 -10.42
C LEU A 242 -6.79 -14.99 -11.67
N MET A 243 -5.79 -14.14 -11.88
CA MET A 243 -4.88 -14.28 -13.02
C MET A 243 -4.02 -15.52 -12.96
N ALA A 244 -3.47 -15.85 -11.78
CA ALA A 244 -2.64 -17.01 -11.60
C ALA A 244 -3.43 -18.31 -11.85
N LEU A 245 -4.69 -18.38 -11.40
CA LEU A 245 -5.61 -19.51 -11.68
C LEU A 245 -5.92 -19.62 -13.16
N ASN A 246 -6.29 -18.55 -13.83
CA ASN A 246 -6.60 -18.60 -15.26
C ASN A 246 -5.40 -19.03 -16.08
N ARG A 247 -4.22 -18.51 -15.79
CA ARG A 247 -2.97 -18.93 -16.46
C ARG A 247 -2.68 -20.42 -16.28
N GLU A 248 -2.82 -20.94 -15.06
CA GLU A 248 -2.58 -22.35 -14.78
C GLU A 248 -3.62 -23.25 -15.47
N MET A 249 -4.90 -22.84 -15.48
CA MET A 249 -5.96 -23.54 -16.18
C MET A 249 -5.72 -23.57 -17.70
N GLU A 250 -5.27 -22.45 -18.27
CA GLU A 250 -4.89 -22.37 -19.68
C GLU A 250 -3.71 -23.32 -20.00
N GLN A 251 -2.66 -23.30 -19.19
CA GLN A 251 -1.47 -24.12 -19.38
C GLN A 251 -1.73 -25.62 -19.20
N SER A 252 -2.57 -25.98 -18.23
CA SER A 252 -2.91 -27.39 -17.94
C SER A 252 -4.02 -27.95 -18.83
N GLY A 253 -4.78 -27.10 -19.52
CA GLY A 253 -5.98 -27.48 -20.25
C GLY A 253 -7.14 -27.92 -19.35
N GLN A 254 -7.04 -27.73 -18.03
CA GLN A 254 -8.08 -28.08 -17.04
C GLN A 254 -8.79 -26.84 -16.55
N VAL A 255 -10.06 -26.70 -16.87
CA VAL A 255 -10.86 -25.52 -16.52
C VAL A 255 -11.81 -25.87 -15.39
N TYR A 256 -11.80 -25.05 -14.32
CA TYR A 256 -12.71 -25.13 -13.19
C TYR A 256 -13.43 -23.79 -13.01
N PRO A 257 -14.71 -23.80 -12.59
CA PRO A 257 -15.43 -22.56 -12.30
C PRO A 257 -14.73 -21.76 -11.19
N ILE A 258 -14.59 -20.45 -11.40
CA ILE A 258 -14.11 -19.50 -10.40
C ILE A 258 -15.27 -18.60 -10.02
N TYR A 259 -15.59 -18.54 -8.73
CA TYR A 259 -16.62 -17.67 -8.18
C TYR A 259 -16.02 -16.63 -7.26
N LEU A 260 -16.50 -15.40 -7.40
CA LEU A 260 -16.10 -14.28 -6.55
C LEU A 260 -17.23 -13.94 -5.58
N GLU A 261 -16.90 -13.79 -4.30
CA GLU A 261 -17.82 -13.19 -3.33
C GLU A 261 -18.04 -11.69 -3.64
N PRO A 262 -19.09 -11.05 -3.11
CA PRO A 262 -19.46 -9.68 -3.50
C PRO A 262 -18.32 -8.68 -3.40
N GLU A 263 -17.51 -8.75 -2.33
CA GLU A 263 -16.38 -7.84 -2.10
C GLU A 263 -15.25 -8.07 -3.12
N ALA A 264 -14.97 -9.34 -3.44
CA ALA A 264 -13.99 -9.69 -4.46
C ALA A 264 -14.47 -9.30 -5.86
N MET A 265 -15.74 -9.51 -6.16
CA MET A 265 -16.36 -9.10 -7.42
C MET A 265 -16.32 -7.59 -7.63
N ALA A 266 -16.63 -6.82 -6.59
CA ALA A 266 -16.59 -5.37 -6.66
C ALA A 266 -15.17 -4.83 -6.88
N ALA A 267 -14.16 -5.44 -6.26
CA ALA A 267 -12.76 -5.12 -6.51
C ALA A 267 -12.39 -5.35 -7.98
N VAL A 268 -12.82 -6.46 -8.57
CA VAL A 268 -12.57 -6.78 -9.99
C VAL A 268 -13.29 -5.79 -10.90
N HIS A 269 -14.54 -5.44 -10.65
CA HIS A 269 -15.28 -4.46 -11.45
C HIS A 269 -14.61 -3.07 -11.46
N VAL A 270 -14.05 -2.62 -10.32
CA VAL A 270 -13.25 -1.40 -10.29
C VAL A 270 -12.05 -1.52 -11.22
N MET A 271 -11.35 -2.66 -11.21
CA MET A 271 -10.18 -2.90 -12.05
C MET A 271 -10.54 -3.01 -13.53
N GLU A 272 -11.69 -3.62 -13.87
CA GLU A 272 -12.18 -3.68 -15.25
C GLU A 272 -12.50 -2.28 -15.79
N SER A 273 -13.11 -1.42 -14.96
CA SER A 273 -13.41 -0.04 -15.35
C SER A 273 -12.15 0.78 -15.70
N LEU A 274 -10.98 0.35 -15.20
CA LEU A 274 -9.67 0.94 -15.50
C LEU A 274 -9.05 0.41 -16.80
N GLN A 275 -9.76 -0.46 -17.54
CA GLN A 275 -9.29 -1.06 -18.79
C GLN A 275 -7.91 -1.72 -18.68
N LEU A 276 -7.59 -2.30 -17.53
CA LEU A 276 -6.34 -3.03 -17.36
C LEU A 276 -6.36 -4.25 -18.29
N PRO A 277 -5.40 -4.39 -19.24
CA PRO A 277 -5.42 -5.44 -20.27
C PRO A 277 -5.51 -6.87 -19.71
N VAL A 278 -5.10 -7.00 -18.49
CA VAL A 278 -4.99 -8.22 -17.72
C VAL A 278 -6.32 -8.91 -17.43
N LEU A 279 -7.43 -8.16 -17.41
CA LEU A 279 -8.75 -8.70 -17.03
C LEU A 279 -9.57 -9.18 -18.21
N GLN A 280 -9.21 -8.86 -19.44
CA GLN A 280 -10.00 -9.14 -20.63
C GLN A 280 -10.17 -10.63 -20.98
N GLN A 281 -9.43 -11.52 -20.34
CA GLN A 281 -9.40 -12.97 -20.61
C GLN A 281 -9.78 -13.84 -19.40
N ASN A 282 -10.25 -13.25 -18.30
CA ASN A 282 -10.48 -14.00 -17.08
C ASN A 282 -11.86 -14.67 -17.05
N ASN A 283 -11.89 -15.95 -16.64
CA ASN A 283 -13.10 -16.73 -16.47
C ASN A 283 -13.54 -16.71 -14.99
N TYR A 284 -14.55 -15.92 -14.66
CA TYR A 284 -15.11 -15.86 -13.32
C TYR A 284 -16.58 -15.45 -13.35
N SER A 285 -17.30 -15.70 -12.26
CA SER A 285 -18.68 -15.26 -12.06
C SER A 285 -19.00 -14.99 -10.60
N SER A 286 -20.15 -14.36 -10.34
CA SER A 286 -20.64 -14.18 -8.97
C SER A 286 -20.93 -15.54 -8.32
N PHE A 287 -20.60 -15.66 -7.04
CA PHE A 287 -20.88 -16.88 -6.28
C PHE A 287 -22.39 -17.04 -6.05
N TYR A 288 -22.89 -18.28 -6.21
CA TYR A 288 -24.28 -18.65 -5.91
C TYR A 288 -24.36 -20.08 -5.34
N ALA A 289 -25.45 -20.37 -4.63
CA ALA A 289 -25.59 -21.61 -3.86
C ALA A 289 -25.66 -22.91 -4.73
N GLY A 290 -25.93 -22.79 -6.03
CA GLY A 290 -25.99 -23.88 -7.00
C GLY A 290 -24.71 -24.09 -7.80
N ALA A 291 -23.57 -23.56 -7.34
CA ALA A 291 -22.29 -23.62 -8.04
C ALA A 291 -21.90 -25.07 -8.36
N ALA A 292 -21.37 -25.28 -9.58
CA ALA A 292 -20.84 -26.58 -10.02
C ALA A 292 -19.64 -27.01 -9.17
N HIS A 293 -19.47 -28.33 -8.97
CA HIS A 293 -18.36 -28.90 -8.22
C HIS A 293 -17.43 -29.71 -9.13
N PRO A 294 -16.11 -29.72 -8.89
CA PRO A 294 -15.37 -28.83 -7.96
C PRO A 294 -15.20 -27.43 -8.53
N HIS A 295 -15.04 -26.43 -7.64
CA HIS A 295 -14.86 -25.04 -8.03
C HIS A 295 -13.96 -24.27 -7.04
N VAL A 296 -13.54 -23.09 -7.46
CA VAL A 296 -12.80 -22.12 -6.63
C VAL A 296 -13.75 -21.02 -6.20
N VAL A 297 -13.67 -20.60 -4.94
CA VAL A 297 -14.26 -19.35 -4.44
C VAL A 297 -13.13 -18.42 -3.99
N ILE A 298 -13.15 -17.16 -4.42
CA ILE A 298 -12.27 -16.10 -3.90
C ILE A 298 -13.12 -15.14 -3.07
N GLY A 299 -12.75 -14.89 -1.83
CA GLY A 299 -13.54 -14.03 -0.95
C GLY A 299 -12.79 -13.59 0.31
N THR A 300 -13.49 -12.82 1.15
CA THR A 300 -12.94 -12.14 2.33
C THR A 300 -13.29 -12.82 3.66
N LYS A 301 -14.07 -13.90 3.63
CA LYS A 301 -14.48 -14.60 4.87
C LYS A 301 -13.29 -15.19 5.62
N ARG A 302 -13.31 -15.07 6.94
CA ARG A 302 -12.36 -15.77 7.82
C ARG A 302 -12.64 -17.27 7.81
N LYS A 303 -11.61 -18.07 8.17
CA LYS A 303 -11.68 -19.53 8.14
C LYS A 303 -12.93 -20.09 8.88
N GLU A 304 -13.28 -19.48 10.00
CA GLU A 304 -14.42 -19.89 10.84
C GLU A 304 -15.78 -19.62 10.18
N GLN A 305 -15.84 -18.77 9.17
CA GLN A 305 -17.04 -18.39 8.42
C GLN A 305 -17.21 -19.20 7.15
N VAL A 306 -16.20 -19.96 6.74
CA VAL A 306 -16.21 -20.76 5.52
C VAL A 306 -16.70 -22.17 5.83
N SER A 307 -17.61 -22.70 4.98
CA SER A 307 -18.11 -24.07 5.12
C SER A 307 -16.96 -25.09 5.14
N TRP A 308 -17.04 -26.08 6.01
CA TRP A 308 -16.11 -27.22 6.11
C TRP A 308 -15.91 -28.00 4.79
N ARG A 309 -16.82 -27.83 3.83
CA ARG A 309 -16.74 -28.46 2.49
C ARG A 309 -15.61 -27.91 1.63
N TYR A 310 -15.06 -26.75 1.98
CA TYR A 310 -13.97 -26.14 1.24
C TYR A 310 -12.62 -26.45 1.86
N ARG A 311 -11.62 -26.70 1.02
CA ARG A 311 -10.22 -26.57 1.41
C ARG A 311 -9.86 -25.08 1.41
N ILE A 312 -9.43 -24.56 2.55
CA ILE A 312 -9.17 -23.14 2.72
C ILE A 312 -7.68 -22.87 2.58
N PHE A 313 -7.34 -21.90 1.74
CA PHE A 313 -5.99 -21.37 1.59
C PHE A 313 -6.00 -19.90 2.05
N GLY A 314 -5.18 -19.60 3.05
CA GLY A 314 -5.00 -18.25 3.56
C GLY A 314 -3.97 -17.43 2.77
N ASN A 315 -3.83 -16.17 3.13
CA ASN A 315 -2.83 -15.24 2.61
C ASN A 315 -1.45 -15.52 3.19
N ALA A 316 -0.73 -16.51 2.68
CA ALA A 316 0.59 -16.86 3.19
C ALA A 316 1.77 -16.21 2.46
N TYR A 317 1.53 -15.27 1.54
CA TYR A 317 2.58 -14.55 0.82
C TYR A 317 2.34 -13.04 0.88
N THR A 318 3.42 -12.28 0.85
CA THR A 318 3.38 -10.81 0.98
C THR A 318 3.43 -10.12 -0.38
N LEU A 319 2.80 -8.95 -0.50
CA LEU A 319 2.93 -8.00 -1.61
C LEU A 319 3.98 -6.91 -1.29
N HIS A 320 4.63 -7.01 -0.14
CA HIS A 320 5.70 -6.10 0.26
C HIS A 320 7.07 -6.70 -0.08
N GLU A 321 8.07 -5.86 -0.05
CA GLU A 321 9.47 -6.25 -0.10
C GLU A 321 9.83 -7.19 1.06
N ASP A 322 10.79 -8.08 0.86
CA ASP A 322 11.44 -8.79 1.96
C ASP A 322 12.62 -7.99 2.51
N TYR A 323 13.22 -8.49 3.61
CA TYR A 323 14.33 -7.82 4.27
C TYR A 323 15.55 -7.59 3.34
N GLY A 324 15.87 -8.57 2.48
CA GLY A 324 16.99 -8.47 1.54
C GLY A 324 16.71 -7.48 0.41
N GLU A 325 15.48 -7.47 -0.09
CA GLU A 325 15.01 -6.51 -1.09
C GLU A 325 15.04 -5.08 -0.54
N MET A 326 14.58 -4.87 0.70
CA MET A 326 14.65 -3.59 1.40
C MET A 326 16.10 -3.07 1.47
N LEU A 327 17.05 -3.92 1.90
CA LEU A 327 18.47 -3.54 1.94
C LEU A 327 19.03 -3.20 0.57
N SER A 328 18.66 -3.97 -0.46
CA SER A 328 19.07 -3.75 -1.84
C SER A 328 18.54 -2.42 -2.39
N PHE A 329 17.30 -2.07 -2.03
CA PHE A 329 16.69 -0.80 -2.41
C PHE A 329 17.39 0.40 -1.76
N ILE A 330 17.72 0.31 -0.45
CA ILE A 330 18.48 1.35 0.25
C ILE A 330 19.89 1.51 -0.37
N ARG A 331 20.59 0.40 -0.65
CA ARG A 331 21.91 0.45 -1.29
C ARG A 331 21.88 1.06 -2.68
N ARG A 332 20.87 0.73 -3.48
CA ARG A 332 20.68 1.29 -4.82
C ARG A 332 20.52 2.80 -4.78
N LEU A 333 19.66 3.32 -3.91
CA LEU A 333 19.38 4.74 -3.81
C LEU A 333 20.45 5.50 -3.01
N ASN A 334 21.13 4.81 -2.10
CA ASN A 334 22.19 5.30 -1.22
C ASN A 334 21.92 6.70 -0.64
N PRO A 335 20.73 6.94 -0.04
CA PRO A 335 20.38 8.25 0.52
C PRO A 335 21.28 8.59 1.70
N ARG A 336 21.37 9.88 2.07
CA ARG A 336 22.08 10.28 3.29
C ARG A 336 21.37 9.78 4.53
N GLN A 337 20.03 9.81 4.53
CA GLN A 337 19.17 9.35 5.62
C GLN A 337 18.02 8.50 5.08
N ALA A 338 17.73 7.39 5.76
CA ALA A 338 16.57 6.55 5.52
C ALA A 338 15.74 6.43 6.80
N TYR A 339 14.52 6.94 6.76
CA TYR A 339 13.54 6.83 7.82
C TYR A 339 12.66 5.62 7.53
N LEU A 340 12.78 4.58 8.37
CA LEU A 340 12.05 3.34 8.24
C LEU A 340 10.75 3.41 9.02
N VAL A 341 9.63 3.44 8.32
CA VAL A 341 8.27 3.51 8.86
C VAL A 341 7.48 2.26 8.51
N HIS A 342 6.26 2.13 9.01
CA HIS A 342 5.37 0.98 8.75
C HIS A 342 6.03 -0.36 9.11
N CYS A 343 6.76 -0.39 10.23
CA CYS A 343 7.51 -1.57 10.65
C CYS A 343 6.63 -2.55 11.41
N ALA A 344 6.60 -3.83 11.00
CA ALA A 344 5.98 -4.88 11.82
C ALA A 344 6.79 -5.12 13.09
N GLU A 345 6.13 -5.60 14.15
CA GLU A 345 6.82 -6.04 15.36
C GLU A 345 7.80 -7.18 15.05
N GLY A 346 8.95 -7.18 15.71
CA GLY A 346 9.98 -8.18 15.48
C GLY A 346 11.18 -8.03 16.41
N TYR A 347 12.16 -8.91 16.25
CA TYR A 347 13.34 -8.95 17.08
C TYR A 347 14.46 -8.05 16.54
N TYR A 348 15.09 -7.29 17.43
CA TYR A 348 16.15 -6.31 17.11
C TYR A 348 17.58 -6.88 17.05
N GLY A 349 17.78 -8.19 16.89
CA GLY A 349 19.09 -8.84 17.05
C GLY A 349 20.14 -8.49 15.99
N HIS A 350 19.71 -8.09 14.78
CA HIS A 350 20.58 -7.50 13.75
C HIS A 350 19.93 -6.22 13.29
N THR A 351 20.67 -5.12 13.39
CA THR A 351 20.16 -3.83 12.93
C THR A 351 20.36 -3.69 11.43
N VAL A 352 19.40 -3.08 10.75
CA VAL A 352 19.50 -2.70 9.32
C VAL A 352 20.80 -1.94 9.08
N GLU A 353 21.20 -1.07 10.00
CA GLU A 353 22.47 -0.32 9.96
C GLU A 353 23.69 -1.24 9.88
N GLN A 354 23.75 -2.29 10.72
CA GLN A 354 24.90 -3.22 10.71
C GLN A 354 25.03 -3.96 9.39
N GLU A 355 23.91 -4.33 8.76
CA GLU A 355 23.91 -4.97 7.45
C GLU A 355 24.30 -3.99 6.33
N LEU A 356 23.90 -2.74 6.42
CA LEU A 356 24.29 -1.71 5.44
C LEU A 356 25.76 -1.33 5.59
N MET A 357 26.30 -1.26 6.82
CA MET A 357 27.72 -0.95 7.09
C MET A 357 28.69 -2.01 6.56
N ARG A 358 28.24 -3.22 6.24
CA ARG A 358 29.06 -4.24 5.57
C ARG A 358 29.43 -3.84 4.14
N ASP A 359 28.67 -2.93 3.54
CA ASP A 359 28.97 -2.32 2.26
C ASP A 359 29.66 -0.96 2.49
N ALA A 360 30.97 -0.90 2.24
CA ALA A 360 31.78 0.30 2.44
C ALA A 360 31.33 1.49 1.56
N GLN A 361 30.50 1.26 0.54
CA GLN A 361 29.96 2.29 -0.34
C GLN A 361 28.63 2.86 0.18
N CYS A 362 27.94 2.16 1.08
CA CYS A 362 26.69 2.62 1.66
C CYS A 362 26.97 3.66 2.75
N ARG A 363 26.44 4.88 2.57
CA ARG A 363 26.61 6.01 3.50
C ARG A 363 25.30 6.34 4.25
N THR A 364 24.30 5.53 4.11
CA THR A 364 22.96 5.80 4.63
C THR A 364 22.93 5.69 6.16
N GLN A 365 22.53 6.77 6.82
CA GLN A 365 22.11 6.74 8.22
C GLN A 365 20.66 6.25 8.28
N VAL A 366 20.43 5.17 9.02
CA VAL A 366 19.09 4.61 9.23
C VAL A 366 18.46 5.19 10.49
N VAL A 367 17.20 5.58 10.42
CA VAL A 367 16.43 6.10 11.54
C VAL A 367 15.12 5.33 11.64
N PHE A 368 14.81 4.81 12.83
CA PHE A 368 13.49 4.31 13.18
C PHE A 368 12.77 5.43 13.95
N PRO A 369 11.92 6.20 13.28
CA PRO A 369 11.31 7.37 13.91
C PRO A 369 10.21 6.97 14.88
N GLU A 370 10.03 7.78 15.93
CA GLU A 370 8.92 7.63 16.89
C GLU A 370 7.75 8.56 16.52
N GLU A 371 6.53 8.13 16.85
CA GLU A 371 5.32 8.94 16.63
C GLU A 371 5.34 10.18 17.50
N GLY A 372 5.02 11.34 16.92
CA GLY A 372 5.01 12.63 17.59
C GLY A 372 6.36 13.35 17.63
N ASP A 373 7.46 12.65 17.35
CA ASP A 373 8.79 13.28 17.31
C ASP A 373 9.01 14.10 16.03
N ILE A 374 9.75 15.19 16.17
CA ILE A 374 10.07 16.09 15.06
C ILE A 374 11.52 15.85 14.64
N TYR A 375 11.70 15.50 13.37
CA TYR A 375 13.01 15.28 12.75
C TYR A 375 13.30 16.41 11.76
N THR A 376 14.50 17.02 11.90
CA THR A 376 15.05 17.91 10.86
C THR A 376 15.84 17.05 9.88
N ILE A 377 15.45 17.07 8.62
CA ILE A 377 15.97 16.17 7.59
C ILE A 377 16.59 16.93 6.42
#